data_f433f73ef31207aba1c6082bd1c1f3c5
#
_entry.id   f433f73ef31207aba1c6082bd1c1f3c5
#
_cell.length_a   1.000
_cell.length_b   1.000
_cell.length_c   1.000
_cell.angle_alpha   90.00
_cell.angle_beta   90.00
_cell.angle_gamma   90.00
#
_symmetry.space_group_name_H-M   'P 1'
#
loop_
_entity.id
_entity.type
_entity.pdbx_description
1 polymer ?
#
loop_
_entity_poly.entity_id
_entity_poly.type
_entity_poly.pdbx_seq_one_letter_code
_entity_poly.pdbx_strand_id
1 'polypeptide(L)'
;MRKFIFITASLILSAFYCSAERYVPTQADVDRFFKTKTYVVLQNNPMSEYNMKVKEAVEKFWTITPFEFINNTQFEEMRKDPEKSFLVVIQVKFPKDKIEASYNFLSVLLGAAVKRITDMPEICGIPISYANVDEFSWAYKSKALVTFLQNHIQLMKTNSELLTANMFNYYNKNRGDVHTKELWVVEKDLAKEARSLATLQSNYKFTIKVVKSEDIEKAIEERNTNVVFLHKVGPEGTRMQARCYKMIIGIGENKLYYWDYHTIKNKEDDGLMIKDLKKLNK
;
A
#
# COMPACT_ATOMS: atom_id res chain seq x y z
N MET A 1 60.69 33.20 27.45
CA MET A 1 59.41 33.35 26.70
C MET A 1 58.93 31.99 26.20
N ARG A 2 57.96 31.39 26.93
CA ARG A 2 57.38 30.06 26.51
C ARG A 2 56.15 30.35 25.67
N LYS A 3 56.15 29.91 24.43
CA LYS A 3 55.01 29.99 23.51
C LYS A 3 54.08 28.80 23.82
N PHE A 4 52.86 29.07 24.30
CA PHE A 4 51.77 28.08 24.39
C PHE A 4 51.12 27.95 23.01
N ILE A 5 51.18 26.77 22.45
CA ILE A 5 50.42 26.41 21.22
C ILE A 5 49.10 25.82 21.70
N PHE A 6 48.00 26.55 21.48
CA PHE A 6 46.61 26.03 21.64
C PHE A 6 46.27 25.21 20.39
N ILE A 7 46.15 23.88 20.56
CA ILE A 7 45.58 23.00 19.56
C ILE A 7 44.07 22.95 19.82
N THR A 8 43.31 23.67 19.01
CA THR A 8 41.85 23.56 18.95
C THR A 8 41.47 22.29 18.22
N ALA A 9 41.14 21.26 18.95
CA ALA A 9 40.54 20.05 18.39
C ALA A 9 39.08 20.35 17.93
N SER A 10 38.90 20.54 16.63
CA SER A 10 37.57 20.70 16.01
C SER A 10 36.89 19.32 15.98
N LEU A 11 35.97 19.07 16.92
CA LEU A 11 35.07 17.89 16.87
C LEU A 11 34.11 18.09 15.70
N ILE A 12 34.38 17.45 14.58
CA ILE A 12 33.42 17.31 13.50
C ILE A 12 32.36 16.32 13.96
N LEU A 13 31.25 16.85 14.47
CA LEU A 13 30.02 16.10 14.70
C LEU A 13 29.45 15.75 13.34
N SER A 14 29.83 14.59 12.78
CA SER A 14 29.13 14.00 11.63
C SER A 14 27.74 13.57 12.10
N ALA A 15 26.76 14.44 11.90
CA ALA A 15 25.36 14.09 12.01
C ALA A 15 25.07 13.02 10.94
N PHE A 16 25.07 11.77 11.35
CA PHE A 16 24.51 10.69 10.55
C PHE A 16 23.01 10.98 10.40
N TYR A 17 22.63 11.65 9.33
CA TYR A 17 21.26 11.64 8.85
C TYR A 17 20.96 10.21 8.40
N CYS A 18 20.43 9.40 9.32
CA CYS A 18 19.81 8.12 8.97
C CYS A 18 18.54 8.45 8.17
N SER A 19 18.70 8.61 6.86
CA SER A 19 17.58 8.58 5.94
C SER A 19 17.04 7.16 6.03
N ALA A 20 15.86 6.97 6.62
CA ALA A 20 15.18 5.69 6.56
C ALA A 20 14.85 5.42 5.08
N GLU A 21 15.78 4.78 4.39
CA GLU A 21 15.50 4.21 3.08
C GLU A 21 14.48 3.09 3.28
N ARG A 22 13.51 3.02 2.37
CA ARG A 22 12.55 1.92 2.37
C ARG A 22 13.32 0.61 2.30
N TYR A 23 12.98 -0.34 3.17
CA TYR A 23 13.57 -1.67 3.12
C TYR A 23 13.34 -2.30 1.74
N VAL A 24 14.37 -2.90 1.18
CA VAL A 24 14.30 -3.65 -0.07
C VAL A 24 14.50 -5.12 0.27
N PRO A 25 13.46 -5.96 0.12
CA PRO A 25 13.57 -7.37 0.47
C PRO A 25 14.57 -8.08 -0.44
N THR A 26 15.32 -9.01 0.14
CA THR A 26 16.22 -9.91 -0.58
C THR A 26 15.51 -11.22 -0.93
N GLN A 27 16.08 -12.03 -1.82
CA GLN A 27 15.58 -13.39 -2.08
C GLN A 27 15.56 -14.23 -0.80
N ALA A 28 16.57 -14.08 0.06
CA ALA A 28 16.64 -14.78 1.34
C ALA A 28 15.49 -14.40 2.29
N ASP A 29 15.03 -13.13 2.28
CA ASP A 29 13.87 -12.71 3.05
C ASP A 29 12.59 -13.34 2.52
N VAL A 30 12.40 -13.39 1.22
CA VAL A 30 11.26 -14.06 0.58
C VAL A 30 11.26 -15.55 0.92
N ASP A 31 12.40 -16.22 0.79
CA ASP A 31 12.53 -17.64 1.10
C ASP A 31 12.28 -17.93 2.59
N ARG A 32 12.71 -17.01 3.47
CA ARG A 32 12.44 -17.09 4.91
C ARG A 32 10.95 -16.94 5.20
N PHE A 33 10.30 -15.97 4.57
CA PHE A 33 8.85 -15.74 4.72
C PHE A 33 8.05 -17.03 4.48
N PHE A 34 8.33 -17.76 3.39
CA PHE A 34 7.61 -18.99 3.07
C PHE A 34 7.81 -20.14 4.08
N LYS A 35 8.76 -20.01 5.00
CA LYS A 35 9.00 -20.97 6.10
C LYS A 35 8.32 -20.56 7.41
N THR A 36 7.76 -19.34 7.47
CA THR A 36 7.12 -18.81 8.68
C THR A 36 5.64 -19.17 8.75
N LYS A 37 5.07 -18.98 9.94
CA LYS A 37 3.62 -18.78 10.15
C LYS A 37 3.35 -17.27 10.12
N THR A 38 2.32 -16.84 9.38
CA THR A 38 1.91 -15.43 9.32
C THR A 38 0.93 -15.11 10.43
N TYR A 39 1.27 -14.16 11.30
CA TYR A 39 0.41 -13.65 12.34
C TYR A 39 -0.31 -12.39 11.85
N VAL A 40 -1.63 -12.46 11.77
CA VAL A 40 -2.49 -11.36 11.30
C VAL A 40 -2.87 -10.48 12.48
N VAL A 41 -2.36 -9.27 12.51
CA VAL A 41 -2.52 -8.36 13.64
C VAL A 41 -3.84 -7.59 13.51
N LEU A 42 -4.73 -7.82 14.46
CA LEU A 42 -6.02 -7.15 14.52
C LEU A 42 -5.92 -5.84 15.31
N GLN A 43 -6.73 -4.85 14.93
CA GLN A 43 -6.86 -3.60 15.69
C GLN A 43 -7.53 -3.84 17.04
N ASN A 44 -7.26 -2.94 18.00
CA ASN A 44 -7.80 -3.05 19.36
C ASN A 44 -9.32 -2.96 19.44
N ASN A 45 -9.97 -2.27 18.48
CA ASN A 45 -11.42 -2.26 18.39
C ASN A 45 -11.91 -3.57 17.70
N PRO A 46 -12.51 -4.52 18.43
CA PRO A 46 -12.94 -5.79 17.85
C PRO A 46 -14.07 -5.64 16.82
N MET A 47 -14.79 -4.52 16.88
CA MET A 47 -15.92 -4.20 15.98
C MET A 47 -15.48 -3.33 14.78
N SER A 48 -14.16 -3.13 14.57
CA SER A 48 -13.72 -2.35 13.42
C SER A 48 -14.05 -3.07 12.11
N GLU A 49 -14.44 -2.30 11.11
CA GLU A 49 -14.73 -2.80 9.76
C GLU A 49 -13.48 -3.50 9.17
N TYR A 50 -12.30 -2.94 9.44
CA TYR A 50 -11.03 -3.57 9.07
C TYR A 50 -10.91 -4.99 9.62
N ASN A 51 -11.15 -5.19 10.94
CA ASN A 51 -11.01 -6.51 11.56
C ASN A 51 -11.95 -7.54 10.92
N MET A 52 -13.19 -7.16 10.66
CA MET A 52 -14.16 -8.04 10.00
C MET A 52 -13.71 -8.41 8.59
N LYS A 53 -13.36 -7.40 7.79
CA LYS A 53 -12.99 -7.61 6.38
C LYS A 53 -11.63 -8.31 6.21
N VAL A 54 -10.63 -8.03 7.04
CA VAL A 54 -9.33 -8.70 6.95
C VAL A 54 -9.40 -10.16 7.41
N LYS A 55 -10.19 -10.46 8.46
CA LYS A 55 -10.42 -11.85 8.87
C LYS A 55 -11.02 -12.65 7.73
N GLU A 56 -12.13 -12.19 7.19
CA GLU A 56 -12.80 -12.83 6.06
C GLU A 56 -11.88 -12.99 4.84
N ALA A 57 -11.08 -11.96 4.53
CA ALA A 57 -10.13 -12.00 3.43
C ALA A 57 -9.04 -13.06 3.64
N VAL A 58 -8.47 -13.12 4.84
CA VAL A 58 -7.38 -14.06 5.16
C VAL A 58 -7.92 -15.49 5.22
N GLU A 59 -9.03 -15.74 5.91
CA GLU A 59 -9.66 -17.06 6.00
C GLU A 59 -10.01 -17.64 4.62
N LYS A 60 -10.47 -16.79 3.71
CA LYS A 60 -10.93 -17.22 2.38
C LYS A 60 -9.82 -17.33 1.34
N PHE A 61 -8.79 -16.47 1.42
CA PHE A 61 -7.85 -16.29 0.31
C PHE A 61 -6.37 -16.48 0.67
N TRP A 62 -5.98 -16.40 1.96
CA TRP A 62 -4.58 -16.53 2.33
C TRP A 62 -4.17 -18.01 2.38
N THR A 63 -3.30 -18.42 1.46
CA THR A 63 -2.92 -19.83 1.28
C THR A 63 -1.41 -20.06 1.24
N ILE A 64 -0.60 -18.99 1.26
CA ILE A 64 0.86 -19.09 1.03
C ILE A 64 1.66 -19.46 2.28
N THR A 65 1.08 -19.25 3.46
CA THR A 65 1.63 -19.67 4.75
C THR A 65 0.50 -20.07 5.69
N PRO A 66 0.75 -20.90 6.71
CA PRO A 66 -0.17 -21.02 7.85
C PRO A 66 -0.39 -19.63 8.46
N PHE A 67 -1.55 -19.38 9.06
CA PHE A 67 -1.83 -18.10 9.70
C PHE A 67 -2.51 -18.25 11.07
N GLU A 68 -2.47 -17.15 11.84
CA GLU A 68 -3.17 -17.00 13.12
C GLU A 68 -3.52 -15.55 13.36
N PHE A 69 -4.70 -15.26 13.92
CA PHE A 69 -5.08 -13.90 14.31
C PHE A 69 -4.56 -13.60 15.71
N ILE A 70 -3.93 -12.44 15.87
CA ILE A 70 -3.38 -11.96 17.13
C ILE A 70 -3.78 -10.51 17.38
N ASN A 71 -3.69 -10.06 18.63
CA ASN A 71 -3.85 -8.67 19.01
C ASN A 71 -2.50 -7.91 19.06
N ASN A 72 -2.56 -6.60 19.27
CA ASN A 72 -1.36 -5.75 19.32
C ASN A 72 -0.41 -6.10 20.48
N THR A 73 -0.91 -6.56 21.63
CA THR A 73 -0.06 -6.98 22.75
C THR A 73 0.76 -8.20 22.37
N GLN A 74 0.12 -9.22 21.82
CA GLN A 74 0.80 -10.42 21.31
C GLN A 74 1.80 -10.08 20.19
N PHE A 75 1.45 -9.13 19.31
CA PHE A 75 2.36 -8.66 18.26
C PHE A 75 3.64 -8.06 18.86
N GLU A 76 3.56 -7.16 19.87
CA GLU A 76 4.73 -6.56 20.50
C GLU A 76 5.64 -7.60 21.19
N GLU A 77 5.06 -8.66 21.76
CA GLU A 77 5.81 -9.76 22.35
C GLU A 77 6.53 -10.59 21.30
N MET A 78 5.88 -10.85 20.17
CA MET A 78 6.32 -11.83 19.17
C MET A 78 7.17 -11.22 18.05
N ARG A 79 7.06 -9.90 17.77
CA ARG A 79 7.66 -9.27 16.58
C ARG A 79 9.18 -9.28 16.54
N LYS A 80 9.84 -9.61 17.64
CA LYS A 80 11.31 -9.72 17.70
C LYS A 80 11.84 -11.08 17.24
N ASP A 81 10.97 -12.06 17.07
CA ASP A 81 11.33 -13.41 16.67
C ASP A 81 11.47 -13.49 15.14
N PRO A 82 12.68 -13.77 14.60
CA PRO A 82 12.93 -13.80 13.17
C PRO A 82 12.26 -14.97 12.43
N GLU A 83 11.74 -15.97 13.17
CA GLU A 83 11.02 -17.11 12.58
C GLU A 83 9.53 -16.84 12.35
N LYS A 84 9.08 -15.61 12.61
CA LYS A 84 7.68 -15.18 12.45
C LYS A 84 7.54 -14.15 11.35
N SER A 85 6.37 -14.14 10.74
CA SER A 85 5.94 -13.06 9.84
C SER A 85 4.61 -12.48 10.29
N PHE A 86 4.33 -11.24 9.87
CA PHE A 86 3.16 -10.49 10.34
C PHE A 86 2.48 -9.79 9.17
N LEU A 87 1.16 -9.97 9.06
CA LEU A 87 0.31 -9.09 8.26
C LEU A 87 -0.26 -8.04 9.20
N VAL A 88 0.16 -6.79 9.04
CA VAL A 88 -0.10 -5.73 10.03
C VAL A 88 -0.32 -4.39 9.35
N VAL A 89 -1.19 -3.57 9.93
CA VAL A 89 -1.32 -2.16 9.52
C VAL A 89 -0.27 -1.33 10.25
N ILE A 90 0.61 -0.70 9.47
CA ILE A 90 1.61 0.23 9.99
C ILE A 90 1.31 1.65 9.52
N GLN A 91 1.59 2.63 10.39
CA GLN A 91 1.47 4.03 10.04
C GLN A 91 2.80 4.54 9.50
N VAL A 92 2.79 5.06 8.27
CA VAL A 92 3.97 5.54 7.55
C VAL A 92 3.90 7.05 7.34
N LYS A 93 5.02 7.73 7.58
CA LYS A 93 5.24 9.15 7.25
C LYS A 93 6.40 9.24 6.26
N PHE A 94 6.37 10.26 5.41
CA PHE A 94 7.43 10.53 4.44
C PHE A 94 8.13 11.87 4.75
N PRO A 95 9.17 11.90 5.60
CA PRO A 95 9.83 13.14 6.03
C PRO A 95 10.41 13.96 4.85
N LYS A 96 10.84 13.30 3.78
CA LYS A 96 11.36 13.96 2.57
C LYS A 96 10.33 14.85 1.87
N ASP A 97 9.03 14.61 2.06
CA ASP A 97 7.98 15.43 1.45
C ASP A 97 7.81 16.78 2.16
N LYS A 98 8.37 16.94 3.34
CA LYS A 98 8.16 18.12 4.22
C LYS A 98 6.66 18.35 4.53
N ILE A 99 5.86 17.29 4.48
CA ILE A 99 4.42 17.28 4.72
C ILE A 99 4.16 16.37 5.91
N GLU A 100 3.46 16.86 6.91
CA GLU A 100 3.05 16.06 8.06
C GLU A 100 1.80 15.22 7.75
N ALA A 101 1.94 14.29 6.83
CA ALA A 101 0.90 13.36 6.43
C ALA A 101 1.25 11.95 6.88
N SER A 102 0.25 11.22 7.40
CA SER A 102 0.38 9.84 7.83
C SER A 102 -0.55 8.94 7.04
N TYR A 103 -0.03 7.81 6.61
CA TYR A 103 -0.75 6.83 5.79
C TYR A 103 -0.74 5.49 6.50
N ASN A 104 -1.84 4.77 6.44
CA ASN A 104 -1.92 3.39 6.89
C ASN A 104 -1.54 2.47 5.72
N PHE A 105 -0.55 1.62 5.96
CA PHE A 105 -0.12 0.59 5.01
C PHE A 105 -0.45 -0.79 5.58
N LEU A 106 -1.08 -1.63 4.79
CA LEU A 106 -1.15 -3.06 5.07
C LEU A 106 0.15 -3.68 4.59
N SER A 107 0.98 -4.12 5.53
CA SER A 107 2.33 -4.60 5.26
C SER A 107 2.53 -6.03 5.74
N VAL A 108 3.36 -6.77 5.00
CA VAL A 108 3.89 -8.07 5.41
C VAL A 108 5.30 -7.87 5.91
N LEU A 109 5.51 -8.06 7.21
CA LEU A 109 6.79 -7.86 7.90
C LEU A 109 7.36 -9.20 8.35
N LEU A 110 8.68 -9.30 8.37
CA LEU A 110 9.39 -10.39 9.06
C LEU A 110 9.80 -9.93 10.46
N GLY A 111 9.72 -10.84 11.41
CA GLY A 111 10.19 -10.60 12.76
C GLY A 111 11.67 -10.23 12.79
N ALA A 112 12.01 -9.25 13.65
CA ALA A 112 13.38 -8.78 13.84
C ALA A 112 13.55 -8.11 15.20
N ALA A 113 14.71 -8.29 15.83
CA ALA A 113 15.07 -7.68 17.11
C ALA A 113 15.41 -6.18 16.96
N VAL A 114 14.47 -5.40 16.43
CA VAL A 114 14.60 -3.94 16.20
C VAL A 114 13.68 -3.16 17.13
N LYS A 115 14.03 -1.89 17.35
CA LYS A 115 13.29 -1.02 18.27
C LYS A 115 11.95 -0.57 17.68
N ARG A 116 11.94 -0.09 16.45
CA ARG A 116 10.75 0.45 15.79
C ARG A 116 10.17 -0.57 14.81
N ILE A 117 8.84 -0.61 14.67
CA ILE A 117 8.15 -1.46 13.71
C ILE A 117 8.60 -1.12 12.27
N THR A 118 8.82 0.17 11.99
CA THR A 118 9.29 0.65 10.68
C THR A 118 10.72 0.21 10.31
N ASP A 119 11.46 -0.37 11.25
CA ASP A 119 12.82 -0.89 11.02
C ASP A 119 12.79 -2.42 10.78
N MET A 120 11.62 -3.07 10.92
CA MET A 120 11.46 -4.48 10.60
C MET A 120 11.59 -4.72 9.09
N PRO A 121 12.16 -5.86 8.65
CA PRO A 121 12.20 -6.20 7.24
C PRO A 121 10.79 -6.29 6.64
N GLU A 122 10.49 -5.44 5.66
CA GLU A 122 9.20 -5.43 4.95
C GLU A 122 9.32 -6.25 3.67
N ILE A 123 8.54 -7.33 3.54
CA ILE A 123 8.46 -8.10 2.30
C ILE A 123 7.71 -7.29 1.24
N CYS A 124 6.55 -6.78 1.60
CA CYS A 124 5.77 -5.86 0.76
C CYS A 124 4.74 -5.11 1.59
N GLY A 125 4.21 -4.02 1.03
CA GLY A 125 3.12 -3.27 1.65
C GLY A 125 2.38 -2.42 0.63
N ILE A 126 1.09 -2.21 0.88
CA ILE A 126 0.21 -1.38 0.05
C ILE A 126 -0.48 -0.34 0.93
N PRO A 127 -0.55 0.95 0.52
CA PRO A 127 -1.32 1.93 1.25
C PRO A 127 -2.81 1.56 1.19
N ILE A 128 -3.49 1.59 2.33
CA ILE A 128 -4.91 1.25 2.43
C ILE A 128 -5.79 2.46 2.72
N SER A 129 -5.28 3.41 3.49
CA SER A 129 -6.00 4.65 3.81
C SER A 129 -5.03 5.77 4.19
N TYR A 130 -5.52 6.99 4.19
CA TYR A 130 -4.91 8.09 4.93
C TYR A 130 -5.31 7.97 6.40
N ALA A 131 -4.43 8.37 7.34
CA ALA A 131 -4.76 8.38 8.75
C ALA A 131 -5.99 9.27 9.02
N ASN A 132 -6.88 8.82 9.89
CA ASN A 132 -8.16 9.47 10.24
C ASN A 132 -9.22 9.51 9.13
N VAL A 133 -9.06 8.74 8.06
CA VAL A 133 -10.13 8.47 7.10
C VAL A 133 -10.97 7.31 7.63
N ASP A 134 -12.29 7.44 7.49
CA ASP A 134 -13.25 6.45 7.95
C ASP A 134 -13.02 5.08 7.28
N GLU A 135 -13.07 4.00 8.06
CA GLU A 135 -12.82 2.64 7.57
C GLU A 135 -13.83 2.22 6.49
N PHE A 136 -15.08 2.65 6.57
CA PHE A 136 -16.11 2.34 5.55
C PHE A 136 -15.75 2.87 4.17
N SER A 137 -14.87 3.87 4.07
CA SER A 137 -14.49 4.40 2.77
C SER A 137 -13.52 3.50 2.00
N TRP A 138 -12.86 2.53 2.65
CA TRP A 138 -11.82 1.70 2.03
C TRP A 138 -11.85 0.22 2.39
N ALA A 139 -12.39 -0.17 3.56
CA ALA A 139 -12.32 -1.54 4.08
C ALA A 139 -12.99 -2.58 3.17
N TYR A 140 -14.01 -2.19 2.40
CA TYR A 140 -14.67 -3.05 1.41
C TYR A 140 -13.71 -3.61 0.33
N LYS A 141 -12.52 -2.99 0.15
CA LYS A 141 -11.46 -3.44 -0.78
C LYS A 141 -10.50 -4.46 -0.17
N SER A 142 -10.59 -4.74 1.15
CA SER A 142 -9.59 -5.53 1.90
C SER A 142 -9.32 -6.91 1.30
N LYS A 143 -10.35 -7.60 0.78
CA LYS A 143 -10.19 -8.90 0.14
C LYS A 143 -9.27 -8.83 -1.09
N ALA A 144 -9.46 -7.84 -1.94
CA ALA A 144 -8.61 -7.64 -3.10
C ALA A 144 -7.18 -7.24 -2.69
N LEU A 145 -7.03 -6.41 -1.66
CA LEU A 145 -5.72 -5.96 -1.17
C LEU A 145 -4.91 -7.10 -0.52
N VAL A 146 -5.54 -7.93 0.31
CA VAL A 146 -4.90 -9.11 0.91
C VAL A 146 -4.48 -10.10 -0.18
N THR A 147 -5.36 -10.37 -1.14
CA THR A 147 -5.05 -11.28 -2.25
C THR A 147 -3.97 -10.72 -3.17
N PHE A 148 -3.95 -9.40 -3.39
CA PHE A 148 -2.86 -8.75 -4.11
C PHE A 148 -1.51 -8.97 -3.40
N LEU A 149 -1.43 -8.73 -2.08
CA LEU A 149 -0.20 -8.95 -1.33
C LEU A 149 0.29 -10.39 -1.44
N GLN A 150 -0.61 -11.36 -1.29
CA GLN A 150 -0.29 -12.77 -1.46
C GLN A 150 0.30 -13.07 -2.86
N ASN A 151 -0.40 -12.64 -3.91
CA ASN A 151 0.03 -12.87 -5.30
C ASN A 151 1.37 -12.18 -5.59
N HIS A 152 1.56 -10.97 -5.05
CA HIS A 152 2.81 -10.24 -5.18
C HIS A 152 3.98 -11.00 -4.54
N ILE A 153 3.80 -11.52 -3.32
CA ILE A 153 4.84 -12.29 -2.63
C ILE A 153 5.14 -13.60 -3.38
N GLN A 154 4.13 -14.28 -3.90
CA GLN A 154 4.34 -15.47 -4.73
C GLN A 154 5.14 -15.14 -6.00
N LEU A 155 4.84 -14.00 -6.63
CA LEU A 155 5.56 -13.56 -7.82
C LEU A 155 7.03 -13.19 -7.49
N MET A 156 7.29 -12.59 -6.33
CA MET A 156 8.66 -12.27 -5.87
C MET A 156 9.54 -13.52 -5.75
N LYS A 157 8.96 -14.69 -5.49
CA LYS A 157 9.70 -15.95 -5.38
C LYS A 157 10.42 -16.33 -6.67
N THR A 158 9.88 -15.96 -7.82
CA THR A 158 10.38 -16.35 -9.15
C THR A 158 10.82 -15.15 -10.00
N ASN A 159 10.54 -13.92 -9.56
CA ASN A 159 10.83 -12.71 -10.32
C ASN A 159 11.61 -11.69 -9.51
N SER A 160 12.91 -11.67 -9.71
CA SER A 160 13.84 -10.75 -9.03
C SER A 160 13.64 -9.27 -9.39
N GLU A 161 12.94 -8.93 -10.48
CA GLU A 161 12.61 -7.53 -10.81
C GLU A 161 11.73 -6.86 -9.73
N LEU A 162 11.07 -7.66 -8.90
CA LEU A 162 10.25 -7.18 -7.80
C LEU A 162 11.05 -6.92 -6.52
N LEU A 163 12.30 -7.43 -6.43
CA LEU A 163 13.21 -7.22 -5.31
C LEU A 163 13.92 -5.88 -5.45
N THR A 164 13.16 -4.80 -5.45
CA THR A 164 13.65 -3.44 -5.69
C THR A 164 12.84 -2.40 -4.92
N ALA A 165 13.45 -1.26 -4.60
CA ALA A 165 12.77 -0.13 -3.97
C ALA A 165 11.60 0.42 -4.79
N ASN A 166 11.58 0.18 -6.11
CA ASN A 166 10.56 0.66 -7.03
C ASN A 166 9.82 -0.47 -7.75
N MET A 167 9.35 -1.46 -6.99
CA MET A 167 8.62 -2.63 -7.50
C MET A 167 7.39 -2.25 -8.37
N PHE A 168 6.83 -1.06 -8.18
CA PHE A 168 5.65 -0.62 -8.94
C PHE A 168 5.96 -0.34 -10.42
N ASN A 169 7.22 -0.09 -10.78
CA ASN A 169 7.62 0.03 -12.17
C ASN A 169 7.35 -1.24 -12.97
N TYR A 170 7.50 -2.40 -12.34
CA TYR A 170 7.15 -3.69 -12.93
C TYR A 170 5.69 -3.71 -13.40
N TYR A 171 4.77 -3.32 -12.53
CA TYR A 171 3.34 -3.30 -12.85
C TYR A 171 3.00 -2.26 -13.92
N ASN A 172 3.58 -1.08 -13.83
CA ASN A 172 3.36 -0.02 -14.81
C ASN A 172 3.84 -0.38 -16.23
N LYS A 173 4.89 -1.22 -16.35
CA LYS A 173 5.35 -1.74 -17.65
C LYS A 173 4.39 -2.80 -18.22
N ASN A 174 3.75 -3.59 -17.37
CA ASN A 174 2.94 -4.76 -17.75
C ASN A 174 1.44 -4.50 -17.67
N ARG A 175 1.00 -3.26 -17.89
CA ARG A 175 -0.42 -2.85 -17.75
C ARG A 175 -1.30 -3.16 -18.95
N GLY A 176 -0.77 -3.67 -20.07
CA GLY A 176 -1.47 -3.80 -21.35
C GLY A 176 -2.84 -4.46 -21.28
N ASP A 177 -2.99 -5.49 -20.42
CA ASP A 177 -4.25 -6.21 -20.30
C ASP A 177 -5.40 -5.41 -19.70
N VAL A 178 -5.13 -4.24 -19.08
CA VAL A 178 -6.17 -3.38 -18.50
C VAL A 178 -7.16 -2.89 -19.56
N HIS A 179 -6.73 -2.82 -20.80
CA HIS A 179 -7.54 -2.31 -21.91
C HIS A 179 -8.68 -3.25 -22.33
N THR A 180 -8.61 -4.52 -21.97
CA THR A 180 -9.65 -5.52 -22.24
C THR A 180 -10.70 -5.60 -21.13
N LYS A 181 -10.53 -4.83 -20.07
CA LYS A 181 -11.36 -4.87 -18.86
C LYS A 181 -12.16 -3.58 -18.68
N GLU A 182 -13.17 -3.65 -17.84
CA GLU A 182 -13.93 -2.47 -17.42
C GLU A 182 -13.24 -1.81 -16.23
N LEU A 183 -12.87 -0.54 -16.35
CA LEU A 183 -12.37 0.26 -15.22
C LEU A 183 -13.55 0.82 -14.42
N TRP A 184 -13.69 0.37 -13.18
CA TRP A 184 -14.71 0.83 -12.26
C TRP A 184 -14.13 1.85 -11.29
N VAL A 185 -14.77 2.99 -11.15
CA VAL A 185 -14.37 4.09 -10.27
C VAL A 185 -15.54 4.55 -9.42
N VAL A 186 -15.29 4.91 -8.17
CA VAL A 186 -16.28 5.57 -7.31
C VAL A 186 -16.13 7.07 -7.48
N GLU A 187 -17.23 7.82 -7.58
CA GLU A 187 -17.20 9.27 -7.85
C GLU A 187 -16.32 10.05 -6.85
N LYS A 188 -16.38 9.71 -5.56
CA LYS A 188 -15.57 10.36 -4.52
C LYS A 188 -14.06 10.15 -4.70
N ASP A 189 -13.65 9.12 -5.42
CA ASP A 189 -12.24 8.79 -5.69
C ASP A 189 -11.70 9.54 -6.93
N LEU A 190 -12.50 10.40 -7.55
CA LEU A 190 -12.15 11.23 -8.71
C LEU A 190 -11.78 12.65 -8.29
N ALA A 191 -10.69 13.19 -8.84
CA ALA A 191 -10.39 14.62 -8.75
C ALA A 191 -11.51 15.43 -9.42
N LYS A 192 -11.73 16.67 -8.99
CA LYS A 192 -12.82 17.51 -9.49
C LYS A 192 -12.87 17.60 -11.02
N GLU A 193 -11.70 17.71 -11.65
CA GLU A 193 -11.58 17.77 -13.11
C GLU A 193 -12.07 16.52 -13.84
N ALA A 194 -12.14 15.38 -13.16
CA ALA A 194 -12.46 14.07 -13.74
C ALA A 194 -13.87 13.54 -13.36
N ARG A 195 -14.67 14.28 -12.59
CA ARG A 195 -15.92 13.76 -11.99
C ARG A 195 -17.05 13.50 -13.00
N SER A 196 -17.05 14.11 -14.16
CA SER A 196 -18.13 13.85 -15.12
C SER A 196 -17.84 12.60 -15.97
N LEU A 197 -18.86 11.76 -16.19
CA LEU A 197 -18.74 10.57 -17.05
C LEU A 197 -18.28 10.95 -18.47
N ALA A 198 -18.76 12.07 -19.00
CA ALA A 198 -18.33 12.57 -20.33
C ALA A 198 -16.83 12.88 -20.34
N THR A 199 -16.30 13.50 -19.27
CA THR A 199 -14.86 13.76 -19.15
C THR A 199 -14.06 12.47 -19.06
N LEU A 200 -14.54 11.50 -18.27
CA LEU A 200 -13.87 10.20 -18.17
C LEU A 200 -13.80 9.50 -19.54
N GLN A 201 -14.92 9.40 -20.24
CA GLN A 201 -15.02 8.75 -21.55
C GLN A 201 -14.25 9.46 -22.65
N SER A 202 -14.12 10.80 -22.59
CA SER A 202 -13.33 11.55 -23.57
C SER A 202 -11.81 11.45 -23.34
N ASN A 203 -11.37 11.04 -22.14
CA ASN A 203 -9.96 10.96 -21.77
C ASN A 203 -9.44 9.52 -21.56
N TYR A 204 -10.33 8.52 -21.47
CA TYR A 204 -10.00 7.11 -21.40
C TYR A 204 -10.60 6.38 -22.61
N LYS A 205 -9.76 5.71 -23.40
CA LYS A 205 -10.15 5.12 -24.69
C LYS A 205 -10.93 3.81 -24.57
N PHE A 206 -10.97 3.23 -23.36
CA PHE A 206 -11.57 1.94 -23.10
C PHE A 206 -12.79 2.07 -22.20
N THR A 207 -13.36 0.96 -21.77
CA THR A 207 -14.57 1.00 -20.95
C THR A 207 -14.28 1.50 -19.55
N ILE A 208 -14.97 2.56 -19.13
CA ILE A 208 -14.94 3.11 -17.76
C ILE A 208 -16.37 3.33 -17.26
N LYS A 209 -16.60 2.97 -15.99
CA LYS A 209 -17.90 3.12 -15.32
C LYS A 209 -17.73 3.79 -13.97
N VAL A 210 -18.63 4.72 -13.65
CA VAL A 210 -18.80 5.25 -12.29
C VAL A 210 -19.82 4.35 -11.60
N VAL A 211 -19.40 3.76 -10.48
CA VAL A 211 -20.18 2.77 -9.73
C VAL A 211 -20.19 3.12 -8.24
N LYS A 212 -21.01 2.43 -7.45
CA LYS A 212 -20.98 2.53 -5.98
C LYS A 212 -19.91 1.61 -5.39
N SER A 213 -19.51 1.86 -4.13
CA SER A 213 -18.59 1.00 -3.38
C SER A 213 -19.08 -0.43 -3.26
N GLU A 214 -20.40 -0.61 -3.06
CA GLU A 214 -21.06 -1.91 -2.94
C GLU A 214 -20.96 -2.73 -4.23
N ASP A 215 -20.96 -2.08 -5.39
CA ASP A 215 -20.80 -2.76 -6.68
C ASP A 215 -19.37 -3.33 -6.81
N ILE A 216 -18.34 -2.56 -6.37
CA ILE A 216 -16.95 -3.04 -6.35
C ILE A 216 -16.81 -4.18 -5.36
N GLU A 217 -17.37 -4.04 -4.14
CA GLU A 217 -17.33 -5.10 -3.13
C GLU A 217 -17.95 -6.40 -3.64
N LYS A 218 -19.14 -6.31 -4.25
CA LYS A 218 -19.81 -7.44 -4.86
C LYS A 218 -18.97 -8.08 -5.98
N ALA A 219 -18.38 -7.28 -6.86
CA ALA A 219 -17.51 -7.79 -7.91
C ALA A 219 -16.28 -8.52 -7.35
N ILE A 220 -15.69 -8.02 -6.22
CA ILE A 220 -14.60 -8.70 -5.51
C ILE A 220 -15.06 -10.05 -4.95
N GLU A 221 -16.25 -10.12 -4.33
CA GLU A 221 -16.84 -11.35 -3.82
C GLU A 221 -17.05 -12.40 -4.92
N GLU A 222 -17.59 -11.96 -6.04
CA GLU A 222 -17.88 -12.80 -7.23
C GLU A 222 -16.63 -13.12 -8.04
N ARG A 223 -15.47 -12.53 -7.69
CA ARG A 223 -14.20 -12.68 -8.41
C ARG A 223 -14.33 -12.36 -9.91
N ASN A 224 -15.00 -11.26 -10.24
CA ASN A 224 -15.26 -10.84 -11.61
C ASN A 224 -13.98 -10.41 -12.33
N THR A 225 -13.38 -11.31 -13.11
CA THR A 225 -12.11 -11.08 -13.80
C THR A 225 -12.16 -10.05 -14.92
N ASN A 226 -13.36 -9.65 -15.37
CA ASN A 226 -13.53 -8.62 -16.41
C ASN A 226 -13.44 -7.20 -15.85
N VAL A 227 -13.33 -7.05 -14.52
CA VAL A 227 -13.33 -5.75 -13.85
C VAL A 227 -11.97 -5.46 -13.24
N VAL A 228 -11.52 -4.23 -13.44
CA VAL A 228 -10.46 -3.59 -12.66
C VAL A 228 -11.05 -2.39 -11.93
N PHE A 229 -10.57 -2.07 -10.74
CA PHE A 229 -11.11 -0.94 -9.98
C PHE A 229 -10.01 0.03 -9.52
N LEU A 230 -10.41 1.28 -9.31
CA LEU A 230 -9.56 2.28 -8.70
C LEU A 230 -9.49 2.08 -7.18
N HIS A 231 -8.29 1.86 -6.67
CA HIS A 231 -7.98 2.01 -5.25
C HIS A 231 -7.23 3.32 -5.05
N LYS A 232 -7.95 4.35 -4.57
CA LYS A 232 -7.42 5.66 -4.23
C LYS A 232 -7.12 5.72 -2.74
N VAL A 233 -5.97 6.30 -2.36
CA VAL A 233 -5.62 6.62 -0.98
C VAL A 233 -5.18 8.07 -0.90
N GLY A 234 -5.99 8.88 -0.26
CA GLY A 234 -5.79 10.30 -0.05
C GLY A 234 -6.51 10.78 1.20
N PRO A 235 -6.41 12.05 1.57
CA PRO A 235 -6.90 12.58 2.84
C PRO A 235 -8.43 12.78 2.91
N GLU A 236 -9.16 12.64 1.82
CA GLU A 236 -10.63 12.78 1.77
C GLU A 236 -11.15 14.06 2.43
N GLY A 237 -10.45 15.19 2.20
CA GLY A 237 -10.80 16.49 2.77
C GLY A 237 -10.28 16.74 4.19
N THR A 238 -9.69 15.76 4.86
CA THR A 238 -9.12 15.94 6.21
C THR A 238 -7.84 16.77 6.21
N ARG A 239 -7.19 16.92 5.04
CA ARG A 239 -5.96 17.69 4.86
C ARG A 239 -5.85 18.31 3.47
N MET A 240 -5.13 19.45 3.38
CA MET A 240 -4.93 20.18 2.11
C MET A 240 -3.70 19.71 1.34
N GLN A 241 -2.73 19.10 2.02
CA GLN A 241 -1.49 18.60 1.40
C GLN A 241 -1.23 17.19 1.88
N ALA A 242 -1.15 16.27 0.93
CA ALA A 242 -0.83 14.86 1.16
C ALA A 242 -0.49 14.20 -0.18
N ARG A 243 0.09 13.01 -0.15
CA ARG A 243 0.13 12.14 -1.33
C ARG A 243 -1.26 11.59 -1.59
N CYS A 244 -1.71 11.65 -2.83
CA CYS A 244 -2.86 10.90 -3.32
C CYS A 244 -2.34 9.73 -4.15
N TYR A 245 -2.42 8.53 -3.63
CA TYR A 245 -2.06 7.30 -4.35
C TYR A 245 -3.24 6.84 -5.22
N LYS A 246 -2.93 6.31 -6.38
CA LYS A 246 -3.89 5.78 -7.34
C LYS A 246 -3.37 4.45 -7.87
N MET A 247 -4.13 3.42 -7.64
CA MET A 247 -3.82 2.06 -8.04
C MET A 247 -4.98 1.48 -8.81
N ILE A 248 -4.72 0.82 -9.93
CA ILE A 248 -5.71 0.03 -10.65
C ILE A 248 -5.44 -1.43 -10.38
N ILE A 249 -6.39 -2.08 -9.72
CA ILE A 249 -6.28 -3.46 -9.25
C ILE A 249 -7.33 -4.31 -9.98
N GLY A 250 -6.91 -5.44 -10.52
CA GLY A 250 -7.80 -6.41 -11.15
C GLY A 250 -8.54 -7.26 -10.13
N ILE A 251 -9.80 -7.54 -10.41
CA ILE A 251 -10.63 -8.43 -9.60
C ILE A 251 -10.45 -9.87 -10.07
N GLY A 252 -10.38 -10.81 -9.14
CA GLY A 252 -10.19 -12.23 -9.42
C GLY A 252 -8.74 -12.66 -9.60
N GLU A 253 -7.99 -12.01 -10.47
CA GLU A 253 -6.53 -12.18 -10.62
C GLU A 253 -5.75 -11.42 -9.55
N ASN A 254 -6.36 -10.36 -8.99
CA ASN A 254 -5.76 -9.47 -7.98
C ASN A 254 -4.35 -8.98 -8.38
N LYS A 255 -4.20 -8.64 -9.66
CA LYS A 255 -3.01 -8.09 -10.27
C LYS A 255 -3.08 -6.57 -10.19
N LEU A 256 -1.95 -5.93 -9.92
CA LEU A 256 -1.82 -4.49 -10.03
C LEU A 256 -1.48 -4.13 -11.48
N TYR A 257 -2.25 -3.22 -12.08
CA TYR A 257 -2.06 -2.75 -13.45
C TYR A 257 -1.46 -1.37 -13.55
N TYR A 258 -1.65 -0.55 -12.52
CA TYR A 258 -1.18 0.83 -12.49
C TYR A 258 -0.90 1.26 -11.07
N TRP A 259 0.18 2.00 -10.91
CA TRP A 259 0.54 2.66 -9.67
C TRP A 259 1.09 4.04 -9.98
N ASP A 260 0.53 5.06 -9.35
CA ASP A 260 1.08 6.40 -9.35
C ASP A 260 0.65 7.15 -8.09
N TYR A 261 1.33 8.24 -7.79
CA TYR A 261 0.86 9.20 -6.80
C TYR A 261 1.21 10.63 -7.23
N HIS A 262 0.50 11.59 -6.68
CA HIS A 262 0.86 12.99 -6.74
C HIS A 262 0.66 13.62 -5.37
N THR A 263 1.33 14.74 -5.11
CA THR A 263 1.07 15.57 -3.93
C THR A 263 -0.08 16.51 -4.26
N ILE A 264 -1.17 16.41 -3.52
CA ILE A 264 -2.29 17.35 -3.63
C ILE A 264 -1.89 18.69 -3.00
N LYS A 265 -2.42 19.79 -3.56
CA LYS A 265 -2.26 21.15 -3.06
C LYS A 265 -3.57 21.74 -2.53
N ASN A 266 -4.67 21.13 -2.89
CA ASN A 266 -6.02 21.44 -2.45
C ASN A 266 -6.87 20.17 -2.48
N LYS A 267 -8.05 20.20 -1.83
CA LYS A 267 -8.94 19.03 -1.76
C LYS A 267 -9.58 18.64 -3.11
N GLU A 268 -9.56 19.52 -4.10
CA GLU A 268 -10.13 19.25 -5.42
C GLU A 268 -9.24 18.31 -6.24
N ASP A 269 -7.94 18.25 -5.91
CA ASP A 269 -6.96 17.37 -6.55
C ASP A 269 -6.94 15.96 -5.94
N ASP A 270 -7.68 15.70 -4.84
CA ASP A 270 -7.66 14.40 -4.17
C ASP A 270 -8.47 13.35 -4.94
N GLY A 271 -7.81 12.69 -5.87
CA GLY A 271 -8.44 11.66 -6.69
C GLY A 271 -7.68 11.30 -7.98
N LEU A 272 -8.30 10.45 -8.79
CA LEU A 272 -7.84 10.12 -10.13
C LEU A 272 -8.00 11.35 -11.03
N MET A 273 -6.93 11.75 -11.70
CA MET A 273 -6.88 12.94 -12.56
C MET A 273 -6.95 12.54 -14.04
N ILE A 274 -7.29 13.51 -14.90
CA ILE A 274 -7.27 13.33 -16.37
C ILE A 274 -5.90 12.85 -16.86
N LYS A 275 -4.81 13.35 -16.28
CA LYS A 275 -3.45 12.90 -16.63
C LYS A 275 -3.21 11.42 -16.38
N ASP A 276 -3.86 10.83 -15.36
CA ASP A 276 -3.74 9.42 -15.04
C ASP A 276 -4.46 8.56 -16.09
N LEU A 277 -5.65 8.97 -16.52
CA LEU A 277 -6.39 8.32 -17.62
C LEU A 277 -5.56 8.32 -18.93
N LYS A 278 -4.91 9.45 -19.23
CA LYS A 278 -4.01 9.53 -20.40
C LYS A 278 -2.79 8.61 -20.29
N LYS A 279 -2.28 8.34 -19.08
CA LYS A 279 -1.22 7.35 -18.85
C LYS A 279 -1.75 5.91 -19.03
N LEU A 280 -2.97 5.64 -18.59
CA LEU A 280 -3.63 4.35 -18.73
C LEU A 280 -3.97 3.99 -20.20
N ASN A 281 -4.05 4.97 -21.09
CA ASN A 281 -4.30 4.76 -22.53
C ASN A 281 -3.06 4.24 -23.31
N LYS A 282 -1.89 4.23 -22.68
CA LYS A 282 -0.62 3.77 -23.27
C LYS A 282 -0.38 2.30 -22.98
#